data_ed8abc7298b1ff91a5ff2ef003fc5679
#
_entry.id   ed8abc7298b1ff91a5ff2ef003fc5679
#
_cell.length_a   1.000
_cell.length_b   1.000
_cell.length_c   1.000
_cell.angle_alpha   90.00
_cell.angle_beta   90.00
_cell.angle_gamma   90.00
#
_symmetry.space_group_name_H-M   'P 1'
#
loop_
_entity.id
_entity.type
_entity.pdbx_description
1 polymer ?
#
loop_
_entity_poly.entity_id
_entity_poly.type
_entity_poly.pdbx_seq_one_letter_code
_entity_poly.pdbx_strand_id
1 'polypeptide(L)'
;MFGLRLAQASAALALAASAGSALAVGLGPLEKSGITSSERKGLYLTVSNPYRTAHNFRVFVEEDSGIAPGRVTIHPSTATIASGAHRRILVIVDGLFPGEEVNFRLCAERIEERRVTVHARVCSKLGARRLRPAR
;
A
#
# COMPACT_ATOMS: atom_id res chain seq x y z
N MET A 1 -42.46 -48.26 34.70
CA MET A 1 -41.22 -47.44 34.67
C MET A 1 -41.19 -46.67 33.35
N PHE A 2 -41.48 -45.43 33.42
CA PHE A 2 -41.42 -44.56 32.23
C PHE A 2 -40.12 -43.76 32.24
N GLY A 3 -39.20 -44.13 31.37
CA GLY A 3 -37.97 -43.36 31.17
C GLY A 3 -38.26 -42.15 30.31
N LEU A 4 -38.33 -40.97 30.92
CA LEU A 4 -38.31 -39.72 30.18
C LEU A 4 -36.92 -39.54 29.57
N ARG A 5 -36.80 -39.74 28.29
CA ARG A 5 -35.63 -39.31 27.54
C ARG A 5 -35.81 -37.84 27.21
N LEU A 6 -35.18 -37.00 27.99
CA LEU A 6 -34.99 -35.62 27.64
C LEU A 6 -34.03 -35.55 26.43
N ALA A 7 -34.63 -35.35 25.28
CA ALA A 7 -33.83 -34.97 24.10
C ALA A 7 -33.32 -33.54 24.30
N GLN A 8 -32.07 -33.41 24.68
CA GLN A 8 -31.37 -32.11 24.66
C GLN A 8 -31.13 -31.77 23.21
N ALA A 9 -31.99 -30.94 22.67
CA ALA A 9 -31.71 -30.27 21.42
C ALA A 9 -30.64 -29.22 21.67
N SER A 10 -29.38 -29.55 21.41
CA SER A 10 -28.29 -28.59 21.35
C SER A 10 -28.48 -27.75 20.10
N ALA A 11 -29.09 -26.59 20.28
CA ALA A 11 -29.07 -25.54 19.25
C ALA A 11 -27.64 -25.02 19.15
N ALA A 12 -26.89 -25.56 18.22
CA ALA A 12 -25.61 -24.98 17.81
C ALA A 12 -25.92 -23.66 17.09
N LEU A 13 -25.79 -22.56 17.83
CA LEU A 13 -25.84 -21.22 17.27
C LEU A 13 -24.57 -21.07 16.46
N ALA A 14 -24.63 -21.34 15.17
CA ALA A 14 -23.58 -21.00 14.23
C ALA A 14 -23.57 -19.47 14.12
N LEU A 15 -22.71 -18.82 14.91
CA LEU A 15 -22.31 -17.46 14.63
C LEU A 15 -21.53 -17.50 13.32
N ALA A 16 -22.23 -17.27 12.22
CA ALA A 16 -21.58 -16.89 10.97
C ALA A 16 -20.99 -15.50 11.20
N ALA A 17 -19.74 -15.46 11.65
CA ALA A 17 -18.94 -14.24 11.60
C ALA A 17 -18.79 -13.92 10.12
N SER A 18 -19.67 -13.07 9.60
CA SER A 18 -19.46 -12.40 8.33
C SER A 18 -18.29 -11.47 8.53
N ALA A 19 -17.09 -11.99 8.28
CA ALA A 19 -15.91 -11.18 8.12
C ALA A 19 -16.17 -10.32 6.88
N GLY A 20 -16.75 -9.14 7.08
CA GLY A 20 -16.88 -8.13 6.06
C GLY A 20 -15.46 -7.79 5.63
N SER A 21 -15.11 -8.14 4.37
CA SER A 21 -13.85 -7.75 3.79
C SER A 21 -13.82 -6.23 3.74
N ALA A 22 -13.06 -5.60 4.64
CA ALA A 22 -12.80 -4.17 4.54
C ALA A 22 -12.01 -3.96 3.24
N LEU A 23 -12.66 -3.35 2.24
CA LEU A 23 -12.00 -3.01 0.99
C LEU A 23 -11.08 -1.82 1.25
N ALA A 24 -9.79 -2.03 1.09
CA ALA A 24 -8.76 -0.99 1.15
C ALA A 24 -8.04 -0.92 -0.19
N VAL A 25 -7.56 0.28 -0.55
CA VAL A 25 -6.69 0.44 -1.71
C VAL A 25 -5.53 -0.56 -1.64
N GLY A 26 -5.20 -1.19 -2.75
CA GLY A 26 -4.05 -2.09 -2.85
C GLY A 26 -2.80 -1.32 -3.27
N LEU A 27 -1.68 -1.62 -2.65
CA LEU A 27 -0.36 -1.15 -3.06
C LEU A 27 0.62 -2.31 -2.91
N GLY A 28 1.33 -2.63 -3.96
CA GLY A 28 2.27 -3.73 -3.96
C GLY A 28 3.50 -3.48 -4.82
N PRO A 29 4.61 -4.09 -4.47
CA PRO A 29 4.83 -4.87 -3.25
C PRO A 29 4.89 -4.00 -1.99
N LEU A 30 4.64 -4.59 -0.82
CA LEU A 30 4.66 -3.87 0.46
C LEU A 30 6.08 -3.55 0.95
N GLU A 31 7.07 -4.17 0.37
CA GLU A 31 8.48 -3.92 0.64
C GLU A 31 9.27 -4.12 -0.66
N LYS A 32 10.09 -3.14 -0.99
CA LYS A 32 10.94 -3.19 -2.18
C LYS A 32 12.18 -2.33 -1.98
N SER A 33 13.31 -2.85 -2.41
CA SER A 33 14.56 -2.12 -2.40
C SER A 33 15.31 -2.33 -3.70
N GLY A 34 16.24 -1.45 -4.02
CA GLY A 34 17.05 -1.56 -5.20
C GLY A 34 18.42 -0.91 -5.02
N ILE A 35 19.35 -1.32 -5.88
CA ILE A 35 20.72 -0.86 -5.90
C ILE A 35 20.95 -0.15 -7.23
N THR A 36 21.72 0.91 -7.22
CA THR A 36 22.11 1.64 -8.43
C THR A 36 23.59 2.02 -8.38
N SER A 37 24.20 2.17 -9.53
CA SER A 37 25.55 2.72 -9.67
C SER A 37 25.54 4.25 -9.89
N SER A 38 24.37 4.83 -10.04
CA SER A 38 24.18 6.27 -10.29
C SER A 38 23.51 6.97 -9.11
N GLU A 39 23.36 8.28 -9.21
CA GLU A 39 22.65 9.10 -8.22
C GLU A 39 21.15 8.87 -8.19
N ARG A 40 20.60 8.10 -9.15
CA ARG A 40 19.15 7.94 -9.36
C ARG A 40 18.77 6.46 -9.33
N LYS A 41 17.66 6.16 -8.66
CA LYS A 41 17.06 4.83 -8.64
C LYS A 41 15.56 4.89 -8.86
N GLY A 42 15.08 4.15 -9.87
CA GLY A 42 13.65 3.94 -10.12
C GLY A 42 13.15 2.65 -9.51
N LEU A 43 11.97 2.69 -8.92
CA LEU A 43 11.26 1.54 -8.36
C LEU A 43 9.82 1.54 -8.88
N TYR A 44 9.34 0.40 -9.38
CA TYR A 44 7.96 0.25 -9.81
C TYR A 44 7.10 -0.37 -8.72
N LEU A 45 5.93 0.21 -8.52
CA LEU A 45 4.87 -0.33 -7.68
C LEU A 45 3.56 -0.37 -8.47
N THR A 46 2.57 -1.05 -7.92
CA THR A 46 1.24 -1.13 -8.51
C THR A 46 0.19 -0.72 -7.49
N VAL A 47 -0.68 0.20 -7.87
CA VAL A 47 -1.86 0.60 -7.09
C VAL A 47 -3.08 -0.11 -7.69
N SER A 48 -3.87 -0.75 -6.85
CA SER A 48 -5.07 -1.50 -7.25
C SER A 48 -6.32 -0.87 -6.66
N ASN A 49 -7.37 -0.79 -7.48
CA ASN A 49 -8.69 -0.34 -7.05
C ASN A 49 -9.59 -1.55 -6.79
N PRO A 50 -9.84 -1.93 -5.52
CA PRO A 50 -10.72 -3.03 -5.17
C PRO A 50 -12.20 -2.61 -5.09
N TYR A 51 -12.50 -1.33 -5.28
CA TYR A 51 -13.86 -0.80 -5.17
C TYR A 51 -14.68 -1.13 -6.41
N ARG A 52 -16.01 -1.06 -6.28
CA ARG A 52 -16.95 -1.39 -7.36
C ARG A 52 -17.09 -0.28 -8.40
N THR A 53 -16.56 0.90 -8.13
CA THR A 53 -16.58 2.05 -9.03
C THR A 53 -15.18 2.60 -9.22
N ALA A 54 -14.99 3.37 -10.30
CA ALA A 54 -13.76 4.10 -10.52
C ALA A 54 -13.56 5.15 -9.43
N HIS A 55 -12.32 5.31 -8.97
CA HIS A 55 -11.94 6.32 -7.99
C HIS A 55 -10.61 6.96 -8.34
N ASN A 56 -10.40 8.15 -7.80
CA ASN A 56 -9.11 8.81 -7.84
C ASN A 56 -8.25 8.37 -6.66
N PHE A 57 -6.99 8.13 -6.94
CA PHE A 57 -5.99 7.73 -5.94
C PHE A 57 -4.82 8.68 -5.97
N ARG A 58 -4.20 8.89 -4.84
CA ARG A 58 -2.94 9.60 -4.73
C ARG A 58 -1.88 8.73 -4.09
N VAL A 59 -0.64 8.93 -4.52
CA VAL A 59 0.54 8.25 -4.00
C VAL A 59 1.51 9.32 -3.51
N PHE A 60 2.03 9.15 -2.32
CA PHE A 60 2.87 10.16 -1.67
C PHE A 60 3.87 9.52 -0.72
N VAL A 61 4.94 10.26 -0.45
CA VAL A 61 5.91 9.87 0.58
C VAL A 61 5.33 10.23 1.94
N GLU A 62 5.33 9.27 2.87
CA GLU A 62 4.89 9.51 4.24
C GLU A 62 5.79 10.54 4.90
N GLU A 63 5.20 11.50 5.61
CA GLU A 63 5.93 12.50 6.38
C GLU A 63 6.82 11.81 7.43
N ASP A 64 7.98 12.39 7.69
CA ASP A 64 8.95 11.91 8.67
C ASP A 64 9.49 10.49 8.40
N SER A 65 9.40 10.01 7.17
CA SER A 65 9.84 8.65 6.82
C SER A 65 11.33 8.53 6.46
N GLY A 66 12.13 9.55 6.71
CA GLY A 66 13.59 9.48 6.58
C GLY A 66 14.16 9.96 5.25
N ILE A 67 13.36 10.54 4.38
CA ILE A 67 13.81 11.16 3.13
C ILE A 67 13.14 12.52 2.91
N ALA A 68 13.89 13.48 2.39
CA ALA A 68 13.31 14.75 2.00
C ALA A 68 12.37 14.56 0.80
N PRO A 69 11.12 15.09 0.84
CA PRO A 69 10.14 14.86 -0.23
C PRO A 69 10.62 15.29 -1.61
N GLY A 70 11.45 16.32 -1.71
CA GLY A 70 12.02 16.80 -2.97
C GLY A 70 12.99 15.83 -3.65
N ARG A 71 13.43 14.80 -2.95
CA ARG A 71 14.30 13.75 -3.49
C ARG A 71 13.53 12.61 -4.16
N VAL A 72 12.21 12.58 -4.02
CA VAL A 72 11.37 11.52 -4.57
C VAL A 72 10.39 12.10 -5.57
N THR A 73 10.37 11.53 -6.76
CA THR A 73 9.39 11.86 -7.82
C THR A 73 8.51 10.64 -8.07
N ILE A 74 7.20 10.84 -8.17
CA ILE A 74 6.22 9.77 -8.34
C ILE A 74 5.44 10.02 -9.64
N HIS A 75 5.43 9.03 -10.55
CA HIS A 75 4.75 9.12 -11.83
C HIS A 75 3.78 7.93 -12.06
N PRO A 76 2.49 8.17 -12.16
CA PRO A 76 1.78 9.38 -11.77
C PRO A 76 1.59 9.44 -10.25
N SER A 77 1.54 10.64 -9.67
CA SER A 77 1.26 10.82 -8.23
C SER A 77 -0.24 10.76 -7.93
N THR A 78 -1.07 11.03 -8.93
CA THR A 78 -2.53 10.87 -8.87
C THR A 78 -3.01 10.16 -10.12
N ALA A 79 -4.00 9.29 -9.99
CA ALA A 79 -4.59 8.58 -11.11
C ALA A 79 -6.04 8.19 -10.82
N THR A 80 -6.87 8.21 -11.87
CA THR A 80 -8.19 7.60 -11.85
C THR A 80 -8.05 6.15 -12.26
N ILE A 81 -8.46 5.22 -11.40
CA ILE A 81 -8.36 3.79 -11.66
C ILE A 81 -9.77 3.19 -11.71
N ALA A 82 -10.08 2.48 -12.78
CA ALA A 82 -11.35 1.81 -12.96
C ALA A 82 -11.54 0.70 -11.91
N SER A 83 -12.81 0.34 -11.65
CA SER A 83 -13.15 -0.74 -10.73
C SER A 83 -12.39 -2.03 -11.08
N GLY A 84 -11.74 -2.62 -10.08
CA GLY A 84 -10.99 -3.85 -10.23
C GLY A 84 -9.70 -3.76 -11.04
N ALA A 85 -9.36 -2.57 -11.54
CA ALA A 85 -8.14 -2.33 -12.30
C ALA A 85 -6.96 -1.93 -11.41
N HIS A 86 -5.80 -1.85 -12.02
CA HIS A 86 -4.58 -1.42 -11.35
C HIS A 86 -3.77 -0.47 -12.23
N ARG A 87 -2.93 0.32 -11.60
CA ARG A 87 -2.05 1.27 -12.26
C ARG A 87 -0.62 1.10 -11.77
N ARG A 88 0.31 1.01 -12.71
CA ARG A 88 1.74 0.98 -12.40
C ARG A 88 2.23 2.37 -12.07
N ILE A 89 3.02 2.47 -11.01
CA ILE A 89 3.60 3.70 -10.50
C ILE A 89 5.13 3.58 -10.57
N LEU A 90 5.78 4.62 -11.08
CA LEU A 90 7.24 4.74 -11.06
C LEU A 90 7.64 5.73 -9.96
N VAL A 91 8.45 5.27 -9.03
CA VAL A 91 9.02 6.07 -7.94
C VAL A 91 10.50 6.27 -8.22
N ILE A 92 10.95 7.50 -8.33
CA ILE A 92 12.34 7.83 -8.62
C ILE A 92 12.95 8.53 -7.42
N VAL A 93 14.02 7.96 -6.90
CA VAL A 93 14.86 8.57 -5.86
C VAL A 93 16.05 9.24 -6.53
N ASP A 94 16.25 10.54 -6.26
CA ASP A 94 17.33 11.34 -6.83
C ASP A 94 18.36 11.77 -5.79
N GLY A 95 19.51 12.15 -6.27
CA GLY A 95 20.55 12.77 -5.44
C GLY A 95 21.24 11.82 -4.48
N LEU A 96 21.33 10.54 -4.80
CA LEU A 96 22.03 9.56 -3.98
C LEU A 96 23.55 9.80 -4.05
N PHE A 97 24.17 9.95 -2.88
CA PHE A 97 25.64 9.99 -2.79
C PHE A 97 26.23 8.59 -2.92
N PRO A 98 27.49 8.45 -3.37
CA PRO A 98 28.15 7.15 -3.39
C PRO A 98 28.13 6.48 -2.00
N GLY A 99 27.60 5.27 -1.94
CA GLY A 99 27.42 4.51 -0.70
C GLY A 99 26.22 4.90 0.15
N GLU A 100 25.45 5.89 -0.25
CA GLU A 100 24.24 6.29 0.47
C GLU A 100 23.15 5.24 0.35
N GLU A 101 22.48 4.97 1.46
CA GLU A 101 21.26 4.18 1.54
C GLU A 101 20.14 5.01 2.14
N VAL A 102 18.99 5.04 1.48
CA VAL A 102 17.78 5.70 1.97
C VAL A 102 16.66 4.69 2.11
N ASN A 103 15.88 4.84 3.18
CA ASN A 103 14.69 4.05 3.43
C ASN A 103 13.55 5.00 3.75
N PHE A 104 12.40 4.75 3.14
CA PHE A 104 11.22 5.59 3.31
C PHE A 104 9.95 4.80 3.09
N ARG A 105 8.82 5.38 3.43
CA ARG A 105 7.51 4.78 3.20
C ARG A 105 6.76 5.56 2.14
N LEU A 106 6.26 4.84 1.16
CA LEU A 106 5.38 5.34 0.13
C LEU A 106 3.97 4.87 0.41
N CYS A 107 3.02 5.77 0.43
CA CYS A 107 1.64 5.47 0.74
C CYS A 107 0.72 5.76 -0.44
N ALA A 108 -0.34 4.98 -0.55
CA ALA A 108 -1.43 5.21 -1.48
C ALA A 108 -2.74 5.32 -0.72
N GLU A 109 -3.60 6.24 -1.14
CA GLU A 109 -4.93 6.41 -0.56
C GLU A 109 -5.94 6.87 -1.63
N ARG A 110 -7.20 6.57 -1.40
CA ARG A 110 -8.29 7.10 -2.22
C ARG A 110 -8.52 8.57 -1.89
N ILE A 111 -8.65 9.39 -2.91
CA ILE A 111 -9.02 10.80 -2.73
C ILE A 111 -10.52 10.86 -2.46
N GLU A 112 -10.88 11.32 -1.27
CA GLU A 112 -12.26 11.46 -0.84
C GLU A 112 -12.77 12.88 -1.10
N GLU A 113 -13.90 13.00 -1.81
CA GLU A 113 -14.54 14.30 -2.07
C GLU A 113 -15.34 14.81 -0.88
N ARG A 114 -15.63 13.95 0.09
CA ARG A 114 -16.37 14.27 1.30
C ARG A 114 -15.48 14.14 2.52
N ARG A 115 -15.77 14.93 3.57
CA ARG A 115 -15.09 14.75 4.86
C ARG A 115 -15.40 13.37 5.41
N VAL A 116 -14.41 12.51 5.39
CA VAL A 116 -14.48 11.18 5.98
C VAL A 116 -13.60 11.17 7.22
N THR A 117 -14.10 10.60 8.29
CA THR A 117 -13.39 10.54 9.58
C THR A 117 -12.24 9.52 9.57
N VAL A 118 -12.27 8.58 8.63
CA VAL A 118 -11.26 7.52 8.51
C VAL A 118 -10.81 7.44 7.06
N HIS A 119 -9.51 7.67 6.84
CA HIS A 119 -8.87 7.46 5.55
C HIS A 119 -8.08 6.16 5.59
N ALA A 120 -8.49 5.20 4.77
CA ALA A 120 -7.71 3.99 4.59
C ALA A 120 -6.52 4.30 3.67
N ARG A 121 -5.31 4.10 4.20
CA ARG A 121 -4.08 4.17 3.42
C ARG A 121 -3.31 2.88 3.55
N VAL A 122 -2.56 2.54 2.52
CA VAL A 122 -1.61 1.45 2.53
C VAL A 122 -0.23 2.01 2.20
N CYS A 123 0.78 1.56 2.93
CA CYS A 123 2.14 2.03 2.76
C CYS A 123 3.09 0.88 2.47
N SER A 124 4.04 1.13 1.57
CA SER A 124 5.14 0.23 1.24
C SER A 124 6.44 0.77 1.81
N LYS A 125 7.29 -0.12 2.30
CA LYS A 125 8.65 0.22 2.70
C LYS A 125 9.55 0.14 1.47
N LEU A 126 10.16 1.26 1.10
CA LEU A 126 11.07 1.36 -0.04
C LEU A 126 12.48 1.69 0.42
N GLY A 127 13.45 1.13 -0.30
CA GLY A 127 14.85 1.40 -0.06
C GLY A 127 15.61 1.58 -1.38
N ALA A 128 16.56 2.50 -1.39
CA ALA A 128 17.48 2.68 -2.51
C ALA A 128 18.90 2.87 -1.98
N ARG A 129 19.84 2.20 -2.59
CA ARG A 129 21.26 2.29 -2.23
C ARG A 129 22.11 2.55 -3.48
N ARG A 130 23.00 3.52 -3.40
CA ARG A 130 24.02 3.73 -4.40
C ARG A 130 25.29 3.01 -4.02
N LEU A 131 25.82 2.24 -4.95
CA LEU A 131 27.10 1.57 -4.78
C LEU A 131 28.23 2.61 -4.72
N ARG A 132 29.27 2.32 -3.96
CA ARG A 132 30.52 3.05 -4.02
C ARG A 132 31.29 2.62 -5.27
N PRO A 133 31.94 3.56 -6.00
CA PRO A 133 32.82 3.18 -7.09
C PRO A 133 33.92 2.25 -6.58
N ALA A 134 34.27 1.25 -7.37
CA ALA A 134 35.45 0.45 -7.12
C ALA A 134 36.71 1.33 -7.22
N ARG A 135 37.61 1.16 -6.27
CA ARG A 135 38.94 1.78 -6.32
C ARG A 135 39.83 1.06 -7.32
#